data_c73208cf4d1c1c32613d5544962a01c4
#
_entry.id   c73208cf4d1c1c32613d5544962a01c4
#
_cell.length_a   1.000
_cell.length_b   1.000
_cell.length_c   1.000
_cell.angle_alpha   90.00
_cell.angle_beta   90.00
_cell.angle_gamma   90.00
#
_symmetry.space_group_name_H-M   'P 1'
#
loop_
_entity.id
_entity.type
_entity.pdbx_description
1 polymer ?
#
loop_
_entity_poly.entity_id
_entity_poly.type
_entity_poly.pdbx_seq_one_letter_code
_entity_poly.pdbx_strand_id
1 'polypeptide(L)'
;QGKIKPKEVVKYFEERILKRNESINAYVYTKFEEAYEVASKQEKLLKEGKKLGPFAGVPYVLKDFLPNKIGWTNSHGGVKCLVALDEFNSAFNEAMEKAGGIPLGKTNAPSYGFRGTTDNKMYGPTSTPFNLKYNAGGSSGGSAAAVADGLALIAEGGDAGGSIRIPASYCNLYGFKAGIGTIPNIVRPDGFGTT
;
A
#
# COMPACT_ATOMS: atom_id res chain seq x y z
N GLN A 1 10.20 5.65 20.98
CA GLN A 1 10.04 5.75 22.43
C GLN A 1 10.07 4.38 23.16
N GLY A 2 10.19 3.26 22.44
CA GLY A 2 10.41 1.91 23.00
C GLY A 2 9.22 1.29 23.76
N LYS A 3 8.04 1.89 23.70
CA LYS A 3 6.85 1.41 24.43
C LYS A 3 6.16 0.22 23.76
N ILE A 4 6.28 0.09 22.43
CA ILE A 4 5.67 -0.95 21.60
C ILE A 4 6.78 -1.55 20.72
N LYS A 5 6.80 -2.85 20.60
CA LYS A 5 7.77 -3.55 19.74
C LYS A 5 7.27 -3.64 18.30
N PRO A 6 8.16 -3.59 17.29
CA PRO A 6 7.77 -3.73 15.88
C PRO A 6 6.90 -4.96 15.57
N LYS A 7 7.19 -6.12 16.18
CA LYS A 7 6.35 -7.31 16.01
C LYS A 7 4.95 -7.18 16.58
N GLU A 8 4.79 -6.46 17.68
CA GLU A 8 3.47 -6.21 18.28
C GLU A 8 2.62 -5.33 17.36
N VAL A 9 3.27 -4.38 16.67
CA VAL A 9 2.61 -3.55 15.66
C VAL A 9 2.17 -4.40 14.47
N VAL A 10 3.05 -5.25 13.92
CA VAL A 10 2.69 -6.14 12.80
C VAL A 10 1.53 -7.03 13.17
N LYS A 11 1.57 -7.66 14.35
CA LYS A 11 0.49 -8.53 14.86
C LYS A 11 -0.85 -7.79 14.94
N TYR A 12 -0.86 -6.58 15.48
CA TYR A 12 -2.05 -5.75 15.57
C TYR A 12 -2.68 -5.48 14.19
N PHE A 13 -1.87 -5.12 13.20
CA PHE A 13 -2.37 -4.84 11.86
C PHE A 13 -2.80 -6.11 11.13
N GLU A 14 -2.08 -7.23 11.27
CA GLU A 14 -2.49 -8.53 10.73
C GLU A 14 -3.87 -8.93 11.24
N GLU A 15 -4.08 -8.97 12.57
CA GLU A 15 -5.36 -9.32 13.18
C GLU A 15 -6.49 -8.40 12.70
N ARG A 16 -6.21 -7.12 12.58
CA ARG A 16 -7.16 -6.14 12.13
C ARG A 16 -7.51 -6.29 10.63
N ILE A 17 -6.52 -6.52 9.78
CA ILE A 17 -6.71 -6.78 8.36
C ILE A 17 -7.52 -8.05 8.15
N LEU A 18 -7.18 -9.16 8.81
CA LEU A 18 -7.90 -10.43 8.72
C LEU A 18 -9.37 -10.29 9.15
N LYS A 19 -9.65 -9.45 10.15
CA LYS A 19 -11.01 -9.21 10.64
C LYS A 19 -11.84 -8.31 9.73
N ARG A 20 -11.24 -7.33 9.08
CA ARG A 20 -11.95 -6.22 8.43
C ARG A 20 -11.95 -6.27 6.91
N ASN A 21 -10.91 -6.84 6.32
CA ASN A 21 -10.71 -6.77 4.87
C ASN A 21 -11.82 -7.44 4.05
N GLU A 22 -12.44 -8.50 4.56
CA GLU A 22 -13.56 -9.16 3.88
C GLU A 22 -14.72 -8.20 3.56
N SER A 23 -15.03 -7.28 4.49
CA SER A 23 -16.13 -6.34 4.32
C SER A 23 -15.78 -5.10 3.49
N ILE A 24 -14.51 -4.69 3.47
CA ILE A 24 -14.04 -3.44 2.83
C ILE A 24 -13.36 -3.72 1.50
N ASN A 25 -12.71 -4.88 1.37
CA ASN A 25 -11.94 -5.30 0.20
C ASN A 25 -10.84 -4.28 -0.18
N ALA A 26 -10.07 -3.85 0.82
CA ALA A 26 -8.98 -2.91 0.64
C ALA A 26 -7.68 -3.60 0.21
N TYR A 27 -7.33 -4.75 0.83
CA TYR A 27 -6.15 -5.54 0.50
C TYR A 27 -6.49 -6.64 -0.50
N VAL A 28 -5.62 -6.82 -1.49
CA VAL A 28 -5.68 -7.90 -2.49
C VAL A 28 -4.50 -8.86 -2.38
N TYR A 29 -3.49 -8.49 -1.62
CA TYR A 29 -2.29 -9.28 -1.38
C TYR A 29 -1.68 -8.90 -0.03
N THR A 30 -1.25 -9.90 0.75
CA THR A 30 -0.59 -9.71 2.05
C THR A 30 0.67 -10.55 2.15
N LYS A 31 1.67 -10.09 2.90
CA LYS A 31 2.94 -10.78 3.17
C LYS A 31 3.35 -10.59 4.63
N PHE A 32 2.53 -11.11 5.54
CA PHE A 32 2.77 -10.94 6.99
C PHE A 32 4.04 -11.61 7.46
N GLU A 33 4.43 -12.77 6.89
CA GLU A 33 5.68 -13.46 7.24
C GLU A 33 6.88 -12.54 7.00
N GLU A 34 6.94 -11.89 5.85
CA GLU A 34 8.01 -10.94 5.52
C GLU A 34 7.97 -9.72 6.45
N ALA A 35 6.78 -9.22 6.78
CA ALA A 35 6.62 -8.12 7.73
C ALA A 35 7.17 -8.49 9.13
N TYR A 36 6.94 -9.71 9.60
CA TYR A 36 7.52 -10.22 10.84
C TYR A 36 9.04 -10.37 10.77
N GLU A 37 9.59 -10.78 9.62
CA GLU A 37 11.04 -10.83 9.43
C GLU A 37 11.68 -9.45 9.54
N VAL A 38 11.09 -8.45 8.86
CA VAL A 38 11.56 -7.05 8.96
C VAL A 38 11.47 -6.55 10.39
N ALA A 39 10.35 -6.76 11.06
CA ALA A 39 10.15 -6.39 12.47
C ALA A 39 11.17 -7.06 13.39
N SER A 40 11.47 -8.35 13.16
CA SER A 40 12.45 -9.11 13.93
C SER A 40 13.86 -8.54 13.77
N LYS A 41 14.26 -8.19 12.55
CA LYS A 41 15.55 -7.54 12.27
C LYS A 41 15.66 -6.19 12.99
N GLN A 42 14.58 -5.40 12.98
CA GLN A 42 14.56 -4.11 13.69
C GLN A 42 14.70 -4.28 15.19
N GLU A 43 13.98 -5.22 15.80
CA GLU A 43 14.11 -5.51 17.25
C GLU A 43 15.53 -5.96 17.64
N LYS A 44 16.18 -6.76 16.78
CA LYS A 44 17.58 -7.16 17.00
C LYS A 44 18.51 -5.94 16.95
N LEU A 45 18.39 -5.08 15.94
CA LEU A 45 19.19 -3.88 15.81
C LEU A 45 19.01 -2.91 16.99
N LEU A 46 17.78 -2.76 17.48
CA LEU A 46 17.48 -1.96 18.68
C LEU A 46 18.17 -2.51 19.93
N LYS A 47 18.18 -3.84 20.11
CA LYS A 47 18.88 -4.48 21.23
C LYS A 47 20.40 -4.29 21.15
N GLU A 48 20.95 -4.19 19.94
CA GLU A 48 22.35 -3.89 19.67
C GLU A 48 22.69 -2.38 19.81
N GLY A 49 21.74 -1.54 20.22
CA GLY A 49 21.92 -0.11 20.38
C GLY A 49 22.04 0.66 19.05
N LYS A 50 21.70 0.02 17.91
CA LYS A 50 21.78 0.66 16.60
C LYS A 50 20.60 1.60 16.37
N LYS A 51 20.88 2.75 15.75
CA LYS A 51 19.86 3.71 15.34
C LYS A 51 19.13 3.18 14.10
N LEU A 52 17.82 3.17 14.16
CA LEU A 52 16.95 2.81 13.03
C LEU A 52 16.52 4.06 12.24
N GLY A 53 15.96 3.83 11.05
CA GLY A 53 15.40 4.88 10.23
C GLY A 53 14.13 5.52 10.85
N PRO A 54 13.69 6.68 10.32
CA PRO A 54 12.58 7.46 10.90
C PRO A 54 11.22 6.74 10.86
N PHE A 55 11.04 5.76 9.98
CA PHE A 55 9.82 4.96 9.85
C PHE A 55 9.97 3.54 10.45
N ALA A 56 10.98 3.31 11.31
CA ALA A 56 11.13 2.00 11.96
C ALA A 56 9.89 1.62 12.77
N GLY A 57 9.37 0.43 12.51
CA GLY A 57 8.15 -0.07 13.13
C GLY A 57 6.85 0.52 12.55
N VAL A 58 6.90 1.34 11.50
CA VAL A 58 5.72 1.92 10.87
C VAL A 58 5.24 1.04 9.71
N PRO A 59 4.02 0.46 9.79
CA PRO A 59 3.45 -0.32 8.70
C PRO A 59 3.01 0.58 7.54
N TYR A 60 3.29 0.15 6.32
CA TYR A 60 2.79 0.78 5.11
C TYR A 60 2.30 -0.25 4.10
N VAL A 61 1.58 0.21 3.09
CA VAL A 61 1.01 -0.63 2.04
C VAL A 61 1.23 0.00 0.67
N LEU A 62 1.38 -0.84 -0.34
CA LEU A 62 1.56 -0.44 -1.74
C LEU A 62 0.25 -0.62 -2.51
N LYS A 63 0.03 0.20 -3.52
CA LYS A 63 -1.07 0.00 -4.47
C LYS A 63 -0.73 -1.15 -5.42
N ASP A 64 -1.70 -1.97 -5.79
CA ASP A 64 -1.53 -3.06 -6.76
C ASP A 64 -1.54 -2.54 -8.20
N PHE A 65 -0.53 -1.74 -8.55
CA PHE A 65 -0.35 -1.19 -9.90
C PHE A 65 1.11 -0.83 -10.21
N LEU A 66 1.52 0.44 -10.01
CA LEU A 66 2.86 0.93 -10.38
C LEU A 66 3.96 0.69 -9.34
N PRO A 67 3.69 0.76 -8.02
CA PRO A 67 4.75 0.50 -7.06
C PRO A 67 5.07 -0.98 -7.02
N ASN A 68 6.31 -1.28 -7.37
CA ASN A 68 6.83 -2.63 -7.43
C ASN A 68 7.60 -2.96 -6.14
N LYS A 69 7.46 -4.20 -5.70
CA LYS A 69 8.32 -4.81 -4.68
C LYS A 69 8.75 -6.18 -5.17
N ILE A 70 10.06 -6.34 -5.36
CA ILE A 70 10.64 -7.57 -5.90
C ILE A 70 10.10 -8.82 -5.21
N GLY A 71 9.67 -9.79 -6.03
CA GLY A 71 9.10 -11.05 -5.56
C GLY A 71 7.64 -10.98 -5.08
N TRP A 72 7.01 -9.80 -5.10
CA TRP A 72 5.60 -9.65 -4.76
C TRP A 72 4.71 -9.73 -6.01
N THR A 73 3.53 -10.31 -5.84
CA THR A 73 2.54 -10.37 -6.92
C THR A 73 2.04 -8.98 -7.28
N ASN A 74 1.97 -8.70 -8.57
CA ASN A 74 1.34 -7.52 -9.14
C ASN A 74 0.30 -7.97 -10.16
N SER A 75 -0.93 -7.47 -10.03
CA SER A 75 -2.02 -7.78 -10.96
C SER A 75 -2.43 -6.60 -11.83
N HIS A 76 -1.74 -5.46 -11.69
CA HIS A 76 -2.08 -4.22 -12.40
C HIS A 76 -3.56 -3.81 -12.24
N GLY A 77 -4.08 -3.92 -11.01
CA GLY A 77 -5.49 -3.65 -10.72
C GLY A 77 -6.43 -4.77 -11.20
N GLY A 78 -6.04 -6.02 -10.97
CA GLY A 78 -6.89 -7.18 -11.26
C GLY A 78 -6.98 -7.56 -12.74
N VAL A 79 -5.92 -7.34 -13.51
CA VAL A 79 -5.81 -7.79 -14.91
C VAL A 79 -5.24 -9.20 -14.94
N LYS A 80 -6.10 -10.20 -15.01
CA LYS A 80 -5.76 -11.62 -14.84
C LYS A 80 -4.60 -12.11 -15.72
N CYS A 81 -4.52 -11.68 -16.97
CA CYS A 81 -3.45 -12.10 -17.89
C CYS A 81 -2.09 -11.43 -17.63
N LEU A 82 -2.03 -10.45 -16.72
CA LEU A 82 -0.80 -9.72 -16.38
C LEU A 82 -0.31 -10.01 -14.96
N VAL A 83 -0.95 -10.94 -14.26
CA VAL A 83 -0.50 -11.33 -12.92
C VAL A 83 0.90 -11.93 -13.01
N ALA A 84 1.85 -11.25 -12.38
CA ALA A 84 3.25 -11.65 -12.38
C ALA A 84 3.93 -11.24 -11.08
N LEU A 85 5.12 -11.74 -10.82
CA LEU A 85 5.96 -11.24 -9.73
C LEU A 85 6.71 -9.99 -10.19
N ASP A 86 6.77 -9.00 -9.32
CA ASP A 86 7.61 -7.83 -9.54
C ASP A 86 9.09 -8.22 -9.59
N GLU A 87 9.81 -7.76 -10.60
CA GLU A 87 11.23 -8.08 -10.81
C GLU A 87 12.19 -7.02 -10.24
N PHE A 88 11.66 -5.88 -9.78
CA PHE A 88 12.44 -4.78 -9.23
C PHE A 88 11.66 -4.06 -8.11
N ASN A 89 12.34 -3.23 -7.35
CA ASN A 89 11.70 -2.33 -6.39
C ASN A 89 11.46 -0.96 -7.01
N SER A 90 10.31 -0.36 -6.73
CA SER A 90 10.09 1.06 -7.01
C SER A 90 10.92 1.95 -6.09
N ALA A 91 11.28 3.14 -6.55
CA ALA A 91 12.04 4.10 -5.75
C ALA A 91 11.32 4.47 -4.43
N PHE A 92 9.99 4.54 -4.45
CA PHE A 92 9.19 4.74 -3.24
C PHE A 92 9.39 3.60 -2.24
N ASN A 93 9.27 2.34 -2.70
CA ASN A 93 9.43 1.18 -1.82
C ASN A 93 10.84 1.11 -1.24
N GLU A 94 11.88 1.33 -2.05
CA GLU A 94 13.27 1.37 -1.57
C GLU A 94 13.47 2.45 -0.50
N ALA A 95 12.92 3.65 -0.72
CA ALA A 95 13.01 4.74 0.24
C ALA A 95 12.30 4.40 1.57
N MET A 96 11.12 3.78 1.51
CA MET A 96 10.36 3.36 2.69
C MET A 96 11.08 2.26 3.46
N GLU A 97 11.61 1.25 2.78
CA GLU A 97 12.41 0.18 3.42
C GLU A 97 13.69 0.72 4.06
N LYS A 98 14.41 1.61 3.34
CA LYS A 98 15.62 2.29 3.88
C LYS A 98 15.28 3.15 5.10
N ALA A 99 14.13 3.76 5.12
CA ALA A 99 13.64 4.53 6.26
C ALA A 99 13.15 3.65 7.42
N GLY A 100 13.05 2.34 7.22
CA GLY A 100 12.64 1.35 8.23
C GLY A 100 11.15 1.03 8.25
N GLY A 101 10.40 1.41 7.23
CA GLY A 101 8.99 1.03 7.09
C GLY A 101 8.80 -0.49 6.98
N ILE A 102 7.66 -0.99 7.41
CA ILE A 102 7.30 -2.40 7.34
C ILE A 102 6.19 -2.59 6.31
N PRO A 103 6.48 -3.18 5.13
CA PRO A 103 5.45 -3.42 4.11
C PRO A 103 4.52 -4.56 4.53
N LEU A 104 3.20 -4.36 4.42
CA LEU A 104 2.20 -5.36 4.80
C LEU A 104 1.60 -6.11 3.62
N GLY A 105 1.54 -5.47 2.44
CA GLY A 105 0.88 -6.04 1.27
C GLY A 105 0.54 -5.01 0.20
N LYS A 106 -0.36 -5.40 -0.71
CA LYS A 106 -0.87 -4.54 -1.78
C LYS A 106 -2.37 -4.33 -1.66
N THR A 107 -2.81 -3.13 -2.04
CA THR A 107 -4.21 -2.68 -1.97
C THR A 107 -4.86 -2.65 -3.34
N ASN A 108 -6.18 -2.83 -3.35
CA ASN A 108 -6.99 -2.89 -4.55
C ASN A 108 -6.95 -1.59 -5.37
N ALA A 109 -6.99 -1.75 -6.68
CA ALA A 109 -7.04 -0.68 -7.67
C ALA A 109 -7.91 -1.13 -8.85
N PRO A 110 -8.51 -0.23 -9.63
CA PRO A 110 -9.13 -0.59 -10.90
C PRO A 110 -8.07 -0.98 -11.92
N SER A 111 -8.46 -1.74 -12.92
CA SER A 111 -7.55 -2.19 -13.99
C SER A 111 -6.79 -1.02 -14.60
N TYR A 112 -5.47 -1.10 -14.58
CA TYR A 112 -4.53 -0.05 -15.04
C TYR A 112 -4.73 1.34 -14.42
N GLY A 113 -5.46 1.46 -13.32
CA GLY A 113 -5.71 2.76 -12.71
C GLY A 113 -6.65 3.69 -13.49
N PHE A 114 -7.40 3.21 -14.49
CA PHE A 114 -8.18 4.04 -15.41
C PHE A 114 -9.56 4.48 -14.91
N ARG A 115 -9.87 4.34 -13.62
CA ARG A 115 -11.16 4.77 -13.09
C ARG A 115 -11.03 5.62 -11.84
N GLY A 116 -11.98 6.54 -11.66
CA GLY A 116 -12.19 7.27 -10.41
C GLY A 116 -12.91 6.47 -9.32
N THR A 117 -13.15 5.17 -9.55
CA THR A 117 -13.69 4.18 -8.61
C THR A 117 -12.76 2.99 -8.55
N THR A 118 -12.75 2.29 -7.42
CA THR A 118 -11.94 1.07 -7.27
C THR A 118 -12.84 -0.14 -7.33
N ASP A 119 -12.81 -0.79 -8.48
CA ASP A 119 -13.43 -2.07 -8.76
C ASP A 119 -12.69 -2.76 -9.92
N ASN A 120 -12.65 -4.09 -9.90
CA ASN A 120 -12.17 -4.90 -11.01
C ASN A 120 -12.80 -6.29 -10.99
N LYS A 121 -12.67 -7.03 -12.09
CA LYS A 121 -13.30 -8.35 -12.22
C LYS A 121 -12.65 -9.44 -11.37
N MET A 122 -11.40 -9.25 -10.96
CA MET A 122 -10.64 -10.27 -10.22
C MET A 122 -10.94 -10.20 -8.73
N TYR A 123 -11.00 -8.99 -8.15
CA TYR A 123 -11.10 -8.78 -6.72
C TYR A 123 -12.42 -8.14 -6.28
N GLY A 124 -13.18 -7.56 -7.23
CA GLY A 124 -14.41 -6.84 -6.92
C GLY A 124 -14.19 -5.39 -6.44
N PRO A 125 -15.25 -4.73 -5.96
CA PRO A 125 -15.19 -3.34 -5.52
C PRO A 125 -14.58 -3.18 -4.13
N THR A 126 -13.95 -2.02 -3.90
CA THR A 126 -13.52 -1.56 -2.57
C THR A 126 -14.51 -0.54 -2.04
N SER A 127 -14.98 -0.75 -0.83
CA SER A 127 -15.92 0.15 -0.14
C SER A 127 -15.20 1.16 0.74
N THR A 128 -15.79 2.37 0.88
CA THR A 128 -15.38 3.28 1.95
C THR A 128 -15.81 2.71 3.31
N PRO A 129 -14.96 2.79 4.35
CA PRO A 129 -15.31 2.23 5.66
C PRO A 129 -16.46 2.97 6.36
N PHE A 130 -16.77 4.18 5.93
CA PHE A 130 -17.87 4.98 6.52
C PHE A 130 -19.25 4.50 6.08
N ASN A 131 -19.37 3.89 4.89
CA ASN A 131 -20.59 3.25 4.42
C ASN A 131 -20.24 2.21 3.35
N LEU A 132 -20.37 0.94 3.69
CA LEU A 132 -20.00 -0.19 2.83
C LEU A 132 -20.80 -0.31 1.52
N LYS A 133 -21.87 0.47 1.36
CA LYS A 133 -22.63 0.54 0.11
C LYS A 133 -22.00 1.46 -0.93
N TYR A 134 -21.01 2.28 -0.54
CA TYR A 134 -20.36 3.23 -1.42
C TYR A 134 -18.90 2.85 -1.69
N ASN A 135 -18.47 3.11 -2.93
CA ASN A 135 -17.11 2.87 -3.38
C ASN A 135 -16.13 3.85 -2.69
N ALA A 136 -14.92 3.41 -2.46
CA ALA A 136 -13.85 4.18 -1.83
C ALA A 136 -13.24 5.28 -2.73
N GLY A 137 -13.78 5.45 -3.94
CA GLY A 137 -13.12 6.28 -4.95
C GLY A 137 -11.96 5.54 -5.63
N GLY A 138 -11.21 6.21 -6.47
CA GLY A 138 -10.12 5.58 -7.23
C GLY A 138 -9.16 6.58 -7.90
N SER A 139 -8.12 6.06 -8.47
CA SER A 139 -7.78 4.64 -8.62
C SER A 139 -7.06 4.02 -7.40
N SER A 140 -6.65 4.78 -6.39
CA SER A 140 -6.00 4.26 -5.16
C SER A 140 -7.02 4.04 -4.03
N GLY A 141 -8.21 3.52 -4.35
CA GLY A 141 -9.29 3.38 -3.36
C GLY A 141 -9.00 2.34 -2.30
N GLY A 142 -8.33 1.24 -2.63
CA GLY A 142 -7.87 0.28 -1.65
C GLY A 142 -6.89 0.87 -0.64
N SER A 143 -5.97 1.71 -1.11
CA SER A 143 -5.02 2.44 -0.26
C SER A 143 -5.75 3.40 0.71
N ALA A 144 -6.70 4.18 0.19
CA ALA A 144 -7.47 5.09 1.02
C ALA A 144 -8.36 4.34 2.02
N ALA A 145 -9.08 3.30 1.58
CA ALA A 145 -9.91 2.50 2.47
C ALA A 145 -9.09 1.81 3.58
N ALA A 146 -7.89 1.31 3.26
CA ALA A 146 -6.99 0.71 4.23
C ALA A 146 -6.58 1.70 5.33
N VAL A 147 -6.21 2.92 4.97
CA VAL A 147 -5.84 3.95 5.97
C VAL A 147 -7.06 4.41 6.75
N ALA A 148 -8.18 4.66 6.09
CA ALA A 148 -9.40 5.15 6.75
C ALA A 148 -9.98 4.17 7.77
N ASP A 149 -9.88 2.85 7.52
CA ASP A 149 -10.31 1.81 8.47
C ASP A 149 -9.21 1.44 9.48
N GLY A 150 -8.06 2.08 9.43
CA GLY A 150 -6.94 1.79 10.33
C GLY A 150 -6.29 0.42 10.06
N LEU A 151 -6.26 -0.02 8.80
CA LEU A 151 -5.57 -1.24 8.35
C LEU A 151 -4.12 -0.97 7.92
N ALA A 152 -3.76 0.27 7.80
CA ALA A 152 -2.41 0.76 7.58
C ALA A 152 -2.27 2.18 8.15
N LEU A 153 -1.05 2.61 8.46
CA LEU A 153 -0.78 4.00 8.87
C LEU A 153 -0.45 4.89 7.67
N ILE A 154 0.22 4.33 6.68
CA ILE A 154 0.64 5.01 5.46
C ILE A 154 0.29 4.09 4.29
N ALA A 155 -0.24 4.65 3.22
CA ALA A 155 -0.47 3.92 1.98
C ALA A 155 0.11 4.70 0.80
N GLU A 156 0.75 3.97 -0.10
CA GLU A 156 1.16 4.50 -1.38
C GLU A 156 -0.04 4.56 -2.33
N GLY A 157 -0.02 5.56 -3.23
CA GLY A 157 -0.97 5.72 -4.31
C GLY A 157 -0.35 6.47 -5.48
N GLY A 158 -0.85 6.24 -6.68
CA GLY A 158 -0.50 7.01 -7.88
C GLY A 158 -1.56 8.06 -8.19
N ASP A 159 -1.17 9.22 -8.71
CA ASP A 159 -2.10 10.31 -9.06
C ASP A 159 -1.72 11.02 -10.36
N ALA A 160 -2.16 10.47 -11.48
CA ALA A 160 -2.03 11.13 -12.78
C ALA A 160 -3.17 12.14 -13.04
N GLY A 161 -4.39 11.85 -12.58
CA GLY A 161 -5.59 12.66 -12.78
C GLY A 161 -6.48 12.80 -11.55
N GLY A 162 -5.94 12.64 -10.33
CA GLY A 162 -6.69 12.71 -9.08
C GLY A 162 -6.71 11.40 -8.28
N SER A 163 -5.99 10.37 -8.73
CA SER A 163 -6.12 9.02 -8.17
C SER A 163 -5.57 8.80 -6.75
N ILE A 164 -4.97 9.79 -6.12
CA ILE A 164 -4.75 9.89 -4.66
C ILE A 164 -5.84 10.78 -4.04
N ARG A 165 -6.06 11.95 -4.62
CA ARG A 165 -6.94 12.99 -4.05
C ARG A 165 -8.41 12.61 -4.06
N ILE A 166 -8.88 11.93 -5.13
CA ILE A 166 -10.26 11.44 -5.23
C ILE A 166 -10.56 10.46 -4.08
N PRO A 167 -9.85 9.32 -3.93
CA PRO A 167 -10.16 8.38 -2.86
C PRO A 167 -9.87 8.94 -1.47
N ALA A 168 -8.89 9.83 -1.30
CA ALA A 168 -8.68 10.53 -0.04
C ALA A 168 -9.89 11.35 0.37
N SER A 169 -10.51 12.08 -0.57
CA SER A 169 -11.76 12.81 -0.34
C SER A 169 -12.92 11.88 0.02
N TYR A 170 -13.10 10.77 -0.69
CA TYR A 170 -14.16 9.78 -0.43
C TYR A 170 -14.01 9.07 0.93
N CYS A 171 -12.78 8.93 1.39
CA CYS A 171 -12.43 8.27 2.65
C CYS A 171 -12.03 9.23 3.77
N ASN A 172 -12.29 10.54 3.62
CA ASN A 172 -12.01 11.59 4.62
C ASN A 172 -10.56 11.57 5.13
N LEU A 173 -9.60 11.57 4.21
CA LEU A 173 -8.16 11.48 4.47
C LEU A 173 -7.39 12.65 3.87
N TYR A 174 -6.17 12.84 4.34
CA TYR A 174 -5.18 13.64 3.63
C TYR A 174 -4.60 12.87 2.44
N GLY A 175 -4.84 13.37 1.22
CA GLY A 175 -4.23 12.85 -0.01
C GLY A 175 -3.11 13.80 -0.46
N PHE A 176 -1.86 13.35 -0.36
CA PHE A 176 -0.71 14.15 -0.76
C PHE A 176 -0.20 13.71 -2.13
N LYS A 177 -0.38 14.56 -3.14
CA LYS A 177 0.25 14.40 -4.44
C LYS A 177 1.50 15.28 -4.52
N ALA A 178 2.66 14.67 -4.55
CA ALA A 178 3.93 15.37 -4.73
C ALA A 178 3.97 16.15 -6.07
N GLY A 179 4.82 17.15 -6.15
CA GLY A 179 5.14 17.81 -7.40
C GLY A 179 5.80 16.84 -8.39
N ILE A 180 5.63 17.10 -9.68
CA ILE A 180 6.28 16.31 -10.74
C ILE A 180 7.80 16.33 -10.53
N GLY A 181 8.44 15.17 -10.64
CA GLY A 181 9.89 15.02 -10.44
C GLY A 181 10.36 14.89 -8.98
N THR A 182 9.46 15.02 -7.99
CA THR A 182 9.83 14.88 -6.58
C THR A 182 10.09 13.41 -6.20
N ILE A 183 9.27 12.49 -6.69
CA ILE A 183 9.43 11.05 -6.47
C ILE A 183 9.86 10.42 -7.79
N PRO A 184 11.04 9.80 -7.86
CA PRO A 184 11.48 9.13 -9.07
C PRO A 184 10.51 8.01 -9.44
N ASN A 185 10.02 8.03 -10.68
CA ASN A 185 9.24 6.94 -11.24
C ASN A 185 10.12 6.18 -12.24
N ILE A 186 10.57 4.99 -11.85
CA ILE A 186 11.29 4.10 -12.77
C ILE A 186 10.22 3.36 -13.57
N VAL A 187 9.87 3.92 -14.70
CA VAL A 187 8.96 3.26 -15.64
C VAL A 187 9.83 2.52 -16.65
N ARG A 188 9.62 1.22 -16.79
CA ARG A 188 10.04 0.56 -18.03
C ARG A 188 9.28 1.22 -19.18
N PRO A 189 9.83 1.27 -20.40
CA PRO A 189 9.15 1.89 -21.54
C PRO A 189 7.90 1.08 -21.90
N ASP A 190 6.80 1.38 -21.25
CA ASP A 190 5.49 0.74 -21.42
C ASP A 190 4.42 1.72 -21.91
N GLY A 191 4.80 2.76 -22.59
CA GLY A 191 3.87 3.71 -23.23
C GLY A 191 3.01 4.56 -22.28
N PHE A 192 3.06 4.33 -20.96
CA PHE A 192 2.32 5.09 -19.95
C PHE A 192 3.23 5.93 -19.04
N GLY A 193 4.49 6.03 -19.39
CA GLY A 193 5.52 6.67 -18.60
C GLY A 193 5.45 8.18 -18.58
N THR A 194 4.50 8.77 -17.89
CA THR A 194 4.60 10.18 -17.50
C THR A 194 3.70 10.45 -16.30
N THR A 195 4.21 10.28 -15.14
CA THR A 195 3.68 11.08 -14.00
C THR A 195 4.76 11.32 -12.99
#